data_e3abc55af313a70324601203b1f318bb
#
_entry.id   e3abc55af313a70324601203b1f318bb
#
_cell.length_a   1.000
_cell.length_b   1.000
_cell.length_c   1.000
_cell.angle_alpha   90.00
_cell.angle_beta   90.00
_cell.angle_gamma   90.00
#
_symmetry.space_group_name_H-M   'P 1'
#
loop_
_entity.id
_entity.type
_entity.pdbx_description
1 polymer ?
#
loop_
_entity_poly.entity_id
_entity_poly.type
_entity_poly.pdbx_seq_one_letter_code
_entity_poly.pdbx_strand_id
1 'polypeptide(L)'
;MGETLLKAARQVRNAALAGFRAVGGLKRVAASGWRRQRLLILCYHGVSLQDEHEWAPALFVTPAFLRRRFEILRDSGYVVLPLGEAVRSMRRGTLPPRSVVLTFDDGFHNFYAAAVPLLEEFGYPATNYMSSYYCVHQHPIPIVTLRYLLWRARLQALAPGVLPGQDGLVDLRDPQQRDTLAAKLFNEAQALSSDRNAQYAWLGEVASRLGVDWENILRSRLFHLMNAAEVTDIARRGFDVQLHTHRHRTPRDKSAFCREVIENRRILEELTGRPATHFCYPGGDVDPIFLPWLRELEVETATTTRVGGLARAEHDPLLLPRYTDTMGQSEVWFESWLSGAGAIFSRRAPERA
;
A
#
# COMPACT_ATOMS: atom_id res chain seq x y z
N MET A 1 9.71 -9.55 -25.55
CA MET A 1 8.45 -9.53 -26.34
C MET A 1 7.23 -9.20 -25.48
N GLY A 2 7.08 -9.70 -24.25
CA GLY A 2 5.91 -9.43 -23.39
C GLY A 2 5.77 -7.98 -22.93
N GLU A 3 6.85 -7.28 -22.59
CA GLU A 3 6.80 -5.92 -22.04
C GLU A 3 6.38 -4.87 -23.08
N THR A 4 6.82 -5.01 -24.32
CA THR A 4 6.46 -4.15 -25.45
C THR A 4 4.97 -4.30 -25.78
N LEU A 5 4.45 -5.52 -25.78
CA LEU A 5 3.03 -5.79 -25.99
C LEU A 5 2.16 -5.22 -24.89
N LEU A 6 2.60 -5.31 -23.63
CA LEU A 6 1.90 -4.71 -22.49
C LEU A 6 1.88 -3.18 -22.55
N LYS A 7 2.98 -2.54 -22.95
CA LYS A 7 3.03 -1.09 -23.18
C LYS A 7 2.08 -0.66 -24.30
N ALA A 8 2.09 -1.36 -25.44
CA ALA A 8 1.18 -1.08 -26.54
C ALA A 8 -0.31 -1.24 -26.13
N ALA A 9 -0.64 -2.32 -25.42
CA ALA A 9 -2.01 -2.55 -24.92
C ALA A 9 -2.47 -1.44 -23.96
N ARG A 10 -1.58 -0.95 -23.07
CA ARG A 10 -1.86 0.18 -22.19
C ARG A 10 -2.09 1.47 -22.98
N GLN A 11 -1.30 1.74 -24.02
CA GLN A 11 -1.47 2.92 -24.87
C GLN A 11 -2.82 2.90 -25.59
N VAL A 12 -3.18 1.78 -26.23
CA VAL A 12 -4.49 1.62 -26.90
C VAL A 12 -5.65 1.80 -25.92
N ARG A 13 -5.57 1.18 -24.76
CA ARG A 13 -6.58 1.35 -23.69
C ARG A 13 -6.70 2.83 -23.27
N ASN A 14 -5.58 3.51 -23.01
CA ASN A 14 -5.59 4.90 -22.58
C ASN A 14 -6.13 5.83 -23.68
N ALA A 15 -5.81 5.57 -24.95
CA ALA A 15 -6.36 6.33 -26.08
C ALA A 15 -7.89 6.14 -26.19
N ALA A 16 -8.39 4.91 -26.09
CA ALA A 16 -9.82 4.61 -26.09
C ALA A 16 -10.56 5.31 -24.93
N LEU A 17 -9.98 5.27 -23.72
CA LEU A 17 -10.53 5.95 -22.56
C LEU A 17 -10.48 7.49 -22.70
N ALA A 18 -9.44 8.05 -23.31
CA ALA A 18 -9.37 9.48 -23.58
C ALA A 18 -10.46 9.93 -24.56
N GLY A 19 -10.71 9.16 -25.62
CA GLY A 19 -11.84 9.37 -26.53
C GLY A 19 -13.18 9.29 -25.80
N PHE A 20 -13.37 8.25 -24.98
CA PHE A 20 -14.59 8.10 -24.18
C PHE A 20 -14.81 9.24 -23.18
N ARG A 21 -13.72 9.72 -22.54
CA ARG A 21 -13.74 10.91 -21.69
C ARG A 21 -14.15 12.17 -22.47
N ALA A 22 -13.58 12.39 -23.66
CA ALA A 22 -13.83 13.57 -24.48
C ALA A 22 -15.30 13.74 -24.89
N VAL A 23 -16.01 12.62 -25.16
CA VAL A 23 -17.45 12.63 -25.44
C VAL A 23 -18.33 12.60 -24.17
N GLY A 24 -17.76 12.81 -23.00
CA GLY A 24 -18.48 12.84 -21.74
C GLY A 24 -18.89 11.46 -21.18
N GLY A 25 -18.37 10.38 -21.75
CA GLY A 25 -18.74 9.01 -21.37
C GLY A 25 -18.44 8.69 -19.89
N LEU A 26 -17.23 9.07 -19.39
CA LEU A 26 -16.89 8.88 -17.99
C LEU A 26 -17.84 9.61 -17.04
N LYS A 27 -18.24 10.86 -17.38
CA LYS A 27 -19.21 11.64 -16.58
C LYS A 27 -20.59 10.97 -16.53
N ARG A 28 -21.05 10.40 -17.65
CA ARG A 28 -22.33 9.67 -17.72
C ARG A 28 -22.29 8.42 -16.84
N VAL A 29 -21.21 7.63 -16.90
CA VAL A 29 -21.05 6.44 -16.04
C VAL A 29 -21.00 6.86 -14.56
N ALA A 30 -20.24 7.91 -14.21
CA ALA A 30 -20.15 8.42 -12.84
C ALA A 30 -21.51 8.90 -12.27
N ALA A 31 -22.40 9.40 -13.14
CA ALA A 31 -23.76 9.86 -12.77
C ALA A 31 -24.79 8.73 -12.71
N SER A 32 -24.46 7.53 -13.19
CA SER A 32 -25.42 6.41 -13.31
C SER A 32 -25.87 5.90 -11.95
N GLY A 33 -27.09 5.31 -11.90
CA GLY A 33 -27.59 4.59 -10.73
C GLY A 33 -26.69 3.42 -10.34
N TRP A 34 -26.07 2.76 -11.34
CA TRP A 34 -25.11 1.69 -11.13
C TRP A 34 -23.88 2.15 -10.31
N ARG A 35 -23.33 3.35 -10.58
CA ARG A 35 -22.17 3.90 -9.85
C ARG A 35 -22.55 4.38 -8.45
N ARG A 36 -23.76 4.90 -8.26
CA ARG A 36 -24.24 5.41 -6.97
C ARG A 36 -24.32 4.34 -5.87
N GLN A 37 -24.51 3.08 -6.25
CA GLN A 37 -24.61 1.96 -5.31
C GLN A 37 -23.25 1.31 -5.00
N ARG A 38 -22.16 1.94 -5.42
CA ARG A 38 -20.81 1.35 -5.35
C ARG A 38 -19.81 2.31 -4.75
N LEU A 39 -18.99 1.79 -3.86
CA LEU A 39 -17.92 2.51 -3.22
C LEU A 39 -16.59 2.18 -3.89
N LEU A 40 -15.82 3.19 -4.28
CA LEU A 40 -14.44 3.03 -4.68
C LEU A 40 -13.54 3.23 -3.46
N ILE A 41 -12.77 2.22 -3.11
CA ILE A 41 -11.75 2.31 -2.06
C ILE A 41 -10.39 2.38 -2.75
N LEU A 42 -9.72 3.51 -2.64
CA LEU A 42 -8.38 3.73 -3.17
C LEU A 42 -7.33 3.21 -2.18
N CYS A 43 -6.31 2.56 -2.70
CA CYS A 43 -5.19 2.03 -1.94
C CYS A 43 -3.89 2.68 -2.39
N TYR A 44 -3.18 3.26 -1.44
CA TYR A 44 -1.80 3.73 -1.54
C TYR A 44 -0.96 3.05 -0.45
N HIS A 45 0.36 3.18 -0.53
CA HIS A 45 1.28 2.75 0.52
C HIS A 45 2.15 3.94 0.94
N GLY A 46 3.36 4.08 0.37
CA GLY A 46 4.26 5.17 0.70
C GLY A 46 4.13 6.40 -0.21
N VAL A 47 4.49 7.56 0.32
CA VAL A 47 4.65 8.81 -0.43
C VAL A 47 6.11 9.23 -0.35
N SER A 48 6.83 9.17 -1.45
CA SER A 48 8.29 9.33 -1.50
C SER A 48 8.80 10.59 -0.85
N LEU A 49 9.83 10.45 -0.04
CA LEU A 49 10.60 11.56 0.51
C LEU A 49 11.81 11.90 -0.38
N GLN A 50 12.31 10.90 -1.13
CA GLN A 50 13.43 11.03 -2.06
C GLN A 50 13.11 10.35 -3.38
N ASP A 51 13.78 9.24 -3.71
CA ASP A 51 13.70 8.53 -5.00
C ASP A 51 13.04 7.13 -4.89
N GLU A 52 12.34 6.85 -3.79
CA GLU A 52 11.69 5.55 -3.56
C GLU A 52 10.71 5.18 -4.68
N HIS A 53 10.04 6.19 -5.28
CA HIS A 53 9.12 6.02 -6.40
C HIS A 53 9.81 5.61 -7.71
N GLU A 54 11.11 5.90 -7.88
CA GLU A 54 11.88 5.42 -9.03
C GLU A 54 12.21 3.93 -8.88
N TRP A 55 12.52 3.51 -7.66
CA TRP A 55 12.81 2.13 -7.34
C TRP A 55 11.56 1.25 -7.35
N ALA A 56 10.55 1.63 -6.63
CA ALA A 56 9.33 0.84 -6.45
C ALA A 56 8.06 1.66 -6.75
N PRO A 57 7.82 2.02 -8.03
CA PRO A 57 6.69 2.86 -8.45
C PRO A 57 5.32 2.24 -8.20
N ALA A 58 5.25 0.95 -7.89
CA ALA A 58 4.03 0.27 -7.46
C ALA A 58 3.73 0.48 -5.97
N LEU A 59 4.75 0.78 -5.17
CA LEU A 59 4.64 0.93 -3.71
C LEU A 59 4.70 2.40 -3.27
N PHE A 60 5.50 3.22 -3.96
CA PHE A 60 5.69 4.63 -3.60
C PHE A 60 5.22 5.55 -4.72
N VAL A 61 4.45 6.58 -4.34
CA VAL A 61 4.04 7.66 -5.23
C VAL A 61 4.71 8.97 -4.82
N THR A 62 4.86 9.93 -5.74
CA THR A 62 5.39 11.24 -5.36
C THR A 62 4.31 12.11 -4.69
N PRO A 63 4.68 13.11 -3.86
CA PRO A 63 3.74 14.10 -3.35
C PRO A 63 2.98 14.82 -4.47
N ALA A 64 3.65 15.15 -5.58
CA ALA A 64 3.03 15.79 -6.74
C ALA A 64 1.98 14.89 -7.43
N PHE A 65 2.28 13.57 -7.54
CA PHE A 65 1.33 12.60 -8.06
C PHE A 65 0.08 12.51 -7.17
N LEU A 66 0.27 12.39 -5.85
CA LEU A 66 -0.85 12.30 -4.91
C LEU A 66 -1.69 13.58 -4.91
N ARG A 67 -1.06 14.75 -4.91
CA ARG A 67 -1.73 16.06 -5.07
C ARG A 67 -2.59 16.09 -6.32
N ARG A 68 -2.04 15.65 -7.45
CA ARG A 68 -2.79 15.62 -8.72
C ARG A 68 -4.02 14.72 -8.65
N ARG A 69 -3.94 13.58 -7.95
CA ARG A 69 -5.11 12.71 -7.70
C ARG A 69 -6.17 13.40 -6.83
N PHE A 70 -5.76 14.14 -5.82
CA PHE A 70 -6.69 14.89 -4.96
C PHE A 70 -7.35 16.06 -5.71
N GLU A 71 -6.61 16.75 -6.58
CA GLU A 71 -7.20 17.75 -7.48
C GLU A 71 -8.28 17.15 -8.39
N ILE A 72 -8.00 15.99 -9.01
CA ILE A 72 -8.98 15.30 -9.86
C ILE A 72 -10.24 14.92 -9.03
N LEU A 73 -10.08 14.44 -7.81
CA LEU A 73 -11.22 14.14 -6.92
C LEU A 73 -12.05 15.40 -6.65
N ARG A 74 -11.42 16.49 -6.24
CA ARG A 74 -12.05 17.78 -5.94
C ARG A 74 -12.77 18.35 -7.17
N ASP A 75 -12.05 18.49 -8.28
CA ASP A 75 -12.54 19.16 -9.49
C ASP A 75 -13.64 18.35 -10.19
N SER A 76 -13.66 17.02 -9.98
CA SER A 76 -14.72 16.15 -10.48
C SER A 76 -15.88 15.95 -9.49
N GLY A 77 -15.85 16.60 -8.31
CA GLY A 77 -16.91 16.56 -7.30
C GLY A 77 -17.08 15.18 -6.65
N TYR A 78 -15.97 14.46 -6.41
CA TYR A 78 -16.01 13.24 -5.61
C TYR A 78 -16.03 13.55 -4.12
N VAL A 79 -16.82 12.78 -3.37
CA VAL A 79 -16.96 12.91 -1.92
C VAL A 79 -16.05 11.88 -1.27
N VAL A 80 -15.00 12.34 -0.58
CA VAL A 80 -14.10 11.46 0.18
C VAL A 80 -14.69 11.26 1.57
N LEU A 81 -14.92 10.01 1.95
CA LEU A 81 -15.56 9.62 3.20
C LEU A 81 -14.62 8.79 4.08
N PRO A 82 -14.78 8.84 5.41
CA PRO A 82 -14.18 7.87 6.32
C PRO A 82 -14.65 6.44 5.98
N LEU A 83 -13.74 5.46 6.08
CA LEU A 83 -14.02 4.07 5.67
C LEU A 83 -15.28 3.50 6.34
N GLY A 84 -15.34 3.53 7.67
CA GLY A 84 -16.46 2.96 8.41
C GLY A 84 -17.80 3.61 8.06
N GLU A 85 -17.83 4.94 7.88
CA GLU A 85 -19.02 5.67 7.45
C GLU A 85 -19.45 5.25 6.04
N ALA A 86 -18.49 5.21 5.10
CA ALA A 86 -18.76 4.86 3.72
C ALA A 86 -19.32 3.44 3.57
N VAL A 87 -18.77 2.47 4.32
CA VAL A 87 -19.24 1.07 4.31
C VAL A 87 -20.63 0.96 4.91
N ARG A 88 -20.91 1.64 6.04
CA ARG A 88 -22.25 1.67 6.63
C ARG A 88 -23.27 2.29 5.69
N SER A 89 -22.93 3.42 5.06
CA SER A 89 -23.82 4.12 4.11
C SER A 89 -24.07 3.27 2.86
N MET A 90 -23.05 2.60 2.35
CA MET A 90 -23.17 1.67 1.23
C MET A 90 -24.17 0.54 1.54
N ARG A 91 -24.08 -0.07 2.72
CA ARG A 91 -24.96 -1.16 3.15
C ARG A 91 -26.41 -0.71 3.37
N ARG A 92 -26.62 0.53 3.81
CA ARG A 92 -27.96 1.12 3.98
C ARG A 92 -28.56 1.68 2.69
N GLY A 93 -27.80 1.67 1.58
CA GLY A 93 -28.25 2.27 0.32
C GLY A 93 -28.29 3.82 0.35
N THR A 94 -27.60 4.44 1.31
CA THR A 94 -27.57 5.90 1.52
C THR A 94 -26.23 6.53 1.12
N LEU A 95 -25.42 5.80 0.36
CA LEU A 95 -24.10 6.27 -0.07
C LEU A 95 -24.24 7.54 -0.93
N PRO A 96 -23.57 8.66 -0.58
CA PRO A 96 -23.54 9.85 -1.43
C PRO A 96 -23.07 9.52 -2.84
N PRO A 97 -23.56 10.21 -3.87
CA PRO A 97 -23.04 10.04 -5.23
C PRO A 97 -21.53 10.32 -5.29
N ARG A 98 -20.81 9.54 -6.13
CA ARG A 98 -19.35 9.70 -6.32
C ARG A 98 -18.53 9.52 -5.05
N SER A 99 -18.96 8.65 -4.15
CA SER A 99 -18.21 8.34 -2.92
C SER A 99 -16.91 7.60 -3.22
N VAL A 100 -15.88 8.00 -2.49
CA VAL A 100 -14.53 7.43 -2.51
C VAL A 100 -14.01 7.34 -1.09
N VAL A 101 -13.18 6.34 -0.80
CA VAL A 101 -12.41 6.21 0.44
C VAL A 101 -10.92 6.21 0.09
N LEU A 102 -10.11 6.87 0.89
CA LEU A 102 -8.65 6.84 0.80
C LEU A 102 -8.09 5.93 1.88
N THR A 103 -7.28 4.95 1.47
CA THR A 103 -6.55 4.06 2.39
C THR A 103 -5.07 4.07 2.08
N PHE A 104 -4.24 3.97 3.13
CA PHE A 104 -2.80 3.87 3.05
C PHE A 104 -2.36 2.68 3.88
N ASP A 105 -1.53 1.81 3.31
CA ASP A 105 -1.10 0.59 3.96
C ASP A 105 0.30 0.73 4.61
N ASP A 106 0.67 -0.24 5.42
CA ASP A 106 1.94 -0.45 6.12
C ASP A 106 2.20 0.49 7.30
N GLY A 107 1.80 1.76 7.23
CA GLY A 107 2.08 2.75 8.28
C GLY A 107 3.44 3.43 8.14
N PHE A 108 3.98 3.57 6.94
CA PHE A 108 5.26 4.25 6.69
C PHE A 108 5.31 5.66 7.29
N HIS A 109 6.48 6.06 7.79
CA HIS A 109 6.76 7.43 8.25
C HIS A 109 6.44 8.48 7.18
N ASN A 110 6.66 8.17 5.92
CA ASN A 110 6.37 9.07 4.81
C ASN A 110 4.88 9.36 4.60
N PHE A 111 3.97 8.54 5.16
CA PHE A 111 2.56 8.93 5.28
C PHE A 111 2.42 10.16 6.17
N TYR A 112 3.03 10.15 7.36
CA TYR A 112 3.03 11.29 8.28
C TYR A 112 3.68 12.52 7.67
N ALA A 113 4.86 12.34 7.09
CA ALA A 113 5.69 13.45 6.62
C ALA A 113 5.20 14.09 5.31
N ALA A 114 4.58 13.32 4.41
CA ALA A 114 4.23 13.79 3.07
C ALA A 114 2.75 13.64 2.70
N ALA A 115 2.04 12.57 3.13
CA ALA A 115 0.63 12.40 2.78
C ALA A 115 -0.29 13.25 3.68
N VAL A 116 -0.05 13.25 4.98
CA VAL A 116 -0.91 13.96 5.96
C VAL A 116 -1.05 15.46 5.65
N PRO A 117 0.03 16.23 5.34
CA PRO A 117 -0.12 17.63 4.96
C PRO A 117 -1.01 17.84 3.74
N LEU A 118 -0.93 16.95 2.74
CA LEU A 118 -1.80 17.02 1.57
C LEU A 118 -3.25 16.68 1.91
N LEU A 119 -3.48 15.64 2.70
CA LEU A 119 -4.82 15.26 3.14
C LEU A 119 -5.51 16.40 3.88
N GLU A 120 -4.79 17.11 4.75
CA GLU A 120 -5.31 18.27 5.47
C GLU A 120 -5.60 19.45 4.55
N GLU A 121 -4.71 19.76 3.61
CA GLU A 121 -4.90 20.82 2.63
C GLU A 121 -6.21 20.65 1.84
N PHE A 122 -6.54 19.39 1.49
CA PHE A 122 -7.77 19.06 0.76
C PHE A 122 -8.97 18.78 1.68
N GLY A 123 -8.78 18.69 3.01
CA GLY A 123 -9.82 18.33 3.97
C GLY A 123 -10.29 16.87 3.81
N TYR A 124 -9.40 15.96 3.38
CA TYR A 124 -9.75 14.58 3.08
C TYR A 124 -9.47 13.66 4.26
N PRO A 125 -10.48 12.90 4.74
CA PRO A 125 -10.24 11.81 5.67
C PRO A 125 -9.49 10.66 4.98
N ALA A 126 -8.69 9.93 5.76
CA ALA A 126 -8.02 8.73 5.30
C ALA A 126 -7.91 7.70 6.41
N THR A 127 -7.89 6.42 6.03
CA THR A 127 -7.56 5.30 6.92
C THR A 127 -6.15 4.83 6.64
N ASN A 128 -5.31 4.76 7.67
CA ASN A 128 -3.99 4.15 7.61
C ASN A 128 -4.03 2.75 8.24
N TYR A 129 -3.79 1.72 7.46
CA TYR A 129 -3.64 0.35 7.94
C TYR A 129 -2.19 0.12 8.36
N MET A 130 -1.95 0.00 9.65
CA MET A 130 -0.63 0.07 10.22
C MET A 130 -0.18 -1.22 10.88
N SER A 131 1.00 -1.69 10.49
CA SER A 131 1.72 -2.73 11.22
C SER A 131 2.45 -2.12 12.42
N SER A 132 2.28 -2.72 13.62
CA SER A 132 2.75 -2.06 14.84
C SER A 132 4.16 -2.47 15.28
N TYR A 133 4.74 -3.55 14.72
CA TYR A 133 6.04 -4.05 15.17
C TYR A 133 7.16 -3.01 15.02
N TYR A 134 7.34 -2.47 13.81
CA TYR A 134 8.38 -1.48 13.53
C TYR A 134 8.02 -0.06 14.04
N CYS A 135 6.75 0.19 14.40
CA CYS A 135 6.35 1.36 15.15
C CYS A 135 6.97 1.38 16.55
N VAL A 136 6.99 0.23 17.21
CA VAL A 136 7.57 0.10 18.56
C VAL A 136 9.10 0.07 18.53
N HIS A 137 9.67 -0.66 17.57
CA HIS A 137 11.12 -0.91 17.53
C HIS A 137 11.93 0.12 16.76
N GLN A 138 11.29 0.97 15.97
CA GLN A 138 11.90 2.09 15.23
C GLN A 138 13.14 1.72 14.40
N HIS A 139 13.13 0.56 13.77
CA HIS A 139 14.12 0.17 12.76
C HIS A 139 13.48 0.23 11.36
N PRO A 140 14.26 0.53 10.30
CA PRO A 140 13.76 0.43 8.94
C PRO A 140 13.40 -1.01 8.60
N ILE A 141 12.39 -1.22 7.75
CA ILE A 141 11.94 -2.56 7.37
C ILE A 141 13.05 -3.28 6.59
N PRO A 142 13.65 -4.38 7.11
CA PRO A 142 14.90 -4.91 6.60
C PRO A 142 14.86 -5.33 5.13
N ILE A 143 13.85 -6.10 4.71
CA ILE A 143 13.76 -6.57 3.31
C ILE A 143 13.51 -5.42 2.32
N VAL A 144 12.72 -4.43 2.70
CA VAL A 144 12.45 -3.25 1.88
C VAL A 144 13.72 -2.44 1.72
N THR A 145 14.43 -2.21 2.83
CA THR A 145 15.70 -1.49 2.85
C THR A 145 16.77 -2.19 2.03
N LEU A 146 16.94 -3.51 2.21
CA LEU A 146 17.93 -4.30 1.46
C LEU A 146 17.70 -4.22 -0.05
N ARG A 147 16.46 -4.38 -0.50
CA ARG A 147 16.10 -4.25 -1.91
C ARG A 147 16.41 -2.86 -2.47
N TYR A 148 16.16 -1.83 -1.69
CA TYR A 148 16.50 -0.46 -2.07
C TYR A 148 18.02 -0.25 -2.13
N LEU A 149 18.80 -0.75 -1.18
CA LEU A 149 20.27 -0.67 -1.20
C LEU A 149 20.84 -1.29 -2.47
N LEU A 150 20.38 -2.48 -2.83
CA LEU A 150 20.80 -3.16 -4.07
C LEU A 150 20.36 -2.39 -5.33
N TRP A 151 19.20 -1.75 -5.31
CA TRP A 151 18.75 -0.89 -6.40
C TRP A 151 19.60 0.40 -6.49
N ARG A 152 19.98 1.01 -5.38
CA ARG A 152 20.90 2.16 -5.39
C ARG A 152 22.22 1.83 -6.03
N ALA A 153 22.71 0.62 -5.83
CA ALA A 153 23.94 0.09 -6.42
C ALA A 153 23.75 -0.53 -7.84
N ARG A 154 22.61 -0.33 -8.49
CA ARG A 154 22.18 -1.04 -9.71
C ARG A 154 23.04 -0.83 -10.96
N LEU A 155 24.02 0.04 -10.93
CA LEU A 155 24.90 0.30 -12.08
C LEU A 155 26.15 -0.55 -12.09
N GLN A 156 26.35 -1.43 -11.09
CA GLN A 156 27.57 -2.23 -10.91
C GLN A 156 27.28 -3.73 -10.93
N ALA A 157 28.34 -4.50 -11.14
CA ALA A 157 28.34 -5.94 -10.86
C ALA A 157 29.18 -6.20 -9.60
N LEU A 158 28.75 -7.13 -8.77
CA LEU A 158 29.42 -7.50 -7.52
C LEU A 158 30.27 -8.76 -7.76
N ALA A 159 31.57 -8.66 -7.50
CA ALA A 159 32.44 -9.84 -7.44
C ALA A 159 32.03 -10.73 -6.24
N PRO A 160 32.35 -12.03 -6.27
CA PRO A 160 32.12 -12.93 -5.15
C PRO A 160 32.68 -12.38 -3.84
N GLY A 161 31.90 -12.49 -2.75
CA GLY A 161 32.32 -12.08 -1.40
C GLY A 161 32.28 -10.58 -1.12
N VAL A 162 31.77 -9.74 -2.04
CA VAL A 162 31.56 -8.30 -1.77
C VAL A 162 30.55 -8.10 -0.64
N LEU A 163 29.46 -8.87 -0.65
CA LEU A 163 28.48 -8.83 0.43
C LEU A 163 28.58 -10.10 1.29
N PRO A 164 28.30 -10.02 2.61
CA PRO A 164 28.22 -11.20 3.47
C PRO A 164 27.19 -12.19 2.91
N GLY A 165 27.56 -13.46 2.74
CA GLY A 165 26.71 -14.51 2.20
C GLY A 165 26.55 -14.51 0.67
N GLN A 166 27.29 -13.66 -0.07
CA GLN A 166 27.28 -13.65 -1.53
C GLN A 166 28.47 -14.42 -2.07
N ASP A 167 28.24 -15.60 -2.67
CA ASP A 167 29.29 -16.53 -3.12
C ASP A 167 29.64 -16.40 -4.60
N GLY A 168 28.76 -15.83 -5.41
CA GLY A 168 28.91 -15.75 -6.88
C GLY A 168 28.96 -14.32 -7.40
N LEU A 169 29.36 -14.19 -8.68
CA LEU A 169 29.21 -12.92 -9.42
C LEU A 169 27.72 -12.56 -9.55
N VAL A 170 27.34 -11.34 -9.23
CA VAL A 170 25.97 -10.84 -9.38
C VAL A 170 25.96 -9.53 -10.15
N ASP A 171 25.24 -9.49 -11.24
CA ASP A 171 25.04 -8.26 -12.02
C ASP A 171 23.80 -7.51 -11.49
N LEU A 172 24.03 -6.41 -10.75
CA LEU A 172 22.94 -5.60 -10.19
C LEU A 172 22.19 -4.79 -11.24
N ARG A 173 22.63 -4.74 -12.51
CA ARG A 173 21.87 -4.15 -13.62
C ARG A 173 20.65 -5.00 -13.96
N ASP A 174 20.71 -6.31 -13.69
CA ASP A 174 19.60 -7.24 -13.86
C ASP A 174 18.65 -7.21 -12.65
N PRO A 175 17.39 -6.79 -12.82
CA PRO A 175 16.39 -6.77 -11.72
C PRO A 175 16.17 -8.14 -11.09
N GLN A 176 16.17 -9.21 -11.87
CA GLN A 176 15.93 -10.56 -11.36
C GLN A 176 17.07 -11.04 -10.46
N GLN A 177 18.32 -10.73 -10.83
CA GLN A 177 19.48 -11.05 -9.98
C GLN A 177 19.45 -10.24 -8.68
N ARG A 178 19.05 -8.95 -8.72
CA ARG A 178 18.86 -8.14 -7.50
C ARG A 178 17.83 -8.75 -6.56
N ASP A 179 16.66 -9.13 -7.09
CA ASP A 179 15.58 -9.70 -6.26
C ASP A 179 15.97 -11.05 -5.67
N THR A 180 16.65 -11.90 -6.44
CA THR A 180 17.16 -13.19 -5.99
C THR A 180 18.19 -13.01 -4.88
N LEU A 181 19.15 -12.07 -5.08
CA LEU A 181 20.16 -11.77 -4.07
C LEU A 181 19.53 -11.20 -2.80
N ALA A 182 18.56 -10.28 -2.91
CA ALA A 182 17.86 -9.72 -1.76
C ALA A 182 17.16 -10.81 -0.93
N ALA A 183 16.46 -11.73 -1.58
CA ALA A 183 15.79 -12.83 -0.89
C ALA A 183 16.79 -13.77 -0.21
N LYS A 184 17.89 -14.15 -0.89
CA LYS A 184 18.95 -14.99 -0.30
C LYS A 184 19.53 -14.34 0.95
N LEU A 185 20.04 -13.12 0.81
CA LEU A 185 20.72 -12.39 1.89
C LEU A 185 19.79 -12.14 3.09
N PHE A 186 18.53 -11.82 2.83
CA PHE A 186 17.55 -11.62 3.89
C PHE A 186 17.27 -12.90 4.68
N ASN A 187 17.11 -14.03 3.99
CA ASN A 187 16.89 -15.33 4.64
C ASN A 187 18.10 -15.75 5.48
N GLU A 188 19.31 -15.53 4.98
CA GLU A 188 20.54 -15.81 5.72
C GLU A 188 20.67 -14.93 6.97
N ALA A 189 20.41 -13.63 6.84
CA ALA A 189 20.44 -12.71 7.96
C ALA A 189 19.42 -13.08 9.05
N GLN A 190 18.24 -13.56 8.66
CA GLN A 190 17.23 -14.05 9.62
C GLN A 190 17.65 -15.37 10.29
N ALA A 191 18.34 -16.25 9.58
CA ALA A 191 18.79 -17.52 10.13
C ALA A 191 19.97 -17.34 11.10
N LEU A 192 20.86 -16.35 10.84
CA LEU A 192 22.04 -16.08 11.64
C LEU A 192 21.74 -15.39 12.98
N SER A 193 20.72 -14.57 13.04
CA SER A 193 20.39 -13.81 14.24
C SER A 193 18.92 -13.49 14.38
N SER A 194 18.37 -13.83 15.55
CA SER A 194 17.09 -13.28 16.02
C SER A 194 17.25 -11.91 16.67
N ASP A 195 18.51 -11.45 16.89
CA ASP A 195 18.81 -10.12 17.40
C ASP A 195 18.66 -9.08 16.28
N ARG A 196 17.74 -8.16 16.49
CA ARG A 196 17.42 -7.12 15.52
C ARG A 196 18.46 -6.03 15.41
N ASN A 197 19.17 -5.74 16.50
CA ASN A 197 20.26 -4.79 16.45
C ASN A 197 21.38 -5.34 15.57
N ALA A 198 21.62 -6.65 15.59
CA ALA A 198 22.56 -7.32 14.71
C ALA A 198 22.09 -7.27 13.25
N GLN A 199 20.80 -7.50 12.97
CA GLN A 199 20.23 -7.35 11.61
C GLN A 199 20.33 -5.91 11.09
N TYR A 200 20.11 -4.94 11.96
CA TYR A 200 20.23 -3.54 11.63
C TYR A 200 21.69 -3.12 11.34
N ALA A 201 22.64 -3.54 12.18
CA ALA A 201 24.06 -3.32 11.95
C ALA A 201 24.53 -3.96 10.64
N TRP A 202 24.03 -5.16 10.34
CA TRP A 202 24.30 -5.85 9.09
C TRP A 202 23.79 -5.07 7.86
N LEU A 203 22.62 -4.43 7.92
CA LEU A 203 22.14 -3.54 6.84
C LEU A 203 23.08 -2.35 6.62
N GLY A 204 23.60 -1.76 7.69
CA GLY A 204 24.60 -0.69 7.61
C GLY A 204 25.91 -1.16 6.96
N GLU A 205 26.37 -2.40 7.26
CA GLU A 205 27.51 -3.00 6.60
C GLU A 205 27.27 -3.22 5.09
N VAL A 206 26.11 -3.76 4.74
CA VAL A 206 25.68 -3.92 3.33
C VAL A 206 25.67 -2.57 2.61
N ALA A 207 25.08 -1.54 3.21
CA ALA A 207 25.05 -0.19 2.64
C ALA A 207 26.45 0.36 2.39
N SER A 208 27.35 0.22 3.38
CA SER A 208 28.76 0.66 3.28
C SER A 208 29.49 -0.04 2.12
N ARG A 209 29.34 -1.37 2.00
CA ARG A 209 29.96 -2.15 0.92
C ARG A 209 29.43 -1.82 -0.47
N LEU A 210 28.18 -1.36 -0.54
CA LEU A 210 27.54 -0.92 -1.78
C LEU A 210 27.79 0.58 -2.08
N GLY A 211 28.49 1.31 -1.20
CA GLY A 211 28.71 2.76 -1.34
C GLY A 211 27.45 3.59 -1.23
N VAL A 212 26.44 3.12 -0.47
CA VAL A 212 25.17 3.83 -0.21
C VAL A 212 25.23 4.55 1.13
N ASP A 213 24.82 5.82 1.16
CA ASP A 213 24.80 6.64 2.37
C ASP A 213 23.74 6.14 3.36
N TRP A 214 24.18 5.29 4.29
CA TRP A 214 23.34 4.70 5.34
C TRP A 214 22.79 5.77 6.31
N GLU A 215 23.61 6.74 6.65
CA GLU A 215 23.22 7.81 7.58
C GLU A 215 22.08 8.68 6.98
N ASN A 216 22.10 8.90 5.66
CA ASN A 216 21.00 9.59 5.00
C ASN A 216 19.70 8.79 5.08
N ILE A 217 19.74 7.48 4.89
CA ILE A 217 18.55 6.61 5.03
C ILE A 217 17.96 6.73 6.43
N LEU A 218 18.80 6.73 7.46
CA LEU A 218 18.38 6.85 8.85
C LEU A 218 17.82 8.24 9.18
N ARG A 219 18.54 9.29 8.84
CA ARG A 219 18.10 10.68 9.09
C ARG A 219 16.79 11.00 8.39
N SER A 220 16.61 10.53 7.16
CA SER A 220 15.40 10.73 6.38
C SER A 220 14.29 9.74 6.75
N ARG A 221 14.58 8.81 7.66
CA ARG A 221 13.66 7.75 8.09
C ARG A 221 13.04 6.97 6.93
N LEU A 222 13.81 6.79 5.85
CA LEU A 222 13.37 5.96 4.73
C LEU A 222 13.09 4.54 5.23
N PHE A 223 11.96 4.00 4.82
CA PHE A 223 11.49 2.65 5.18
C PHE A 223 11.24 2.41 6.68
N HIS A 224 11.21 3.46 7.49
CA HIS A 224 10.69 3.38 8.85
C HIS A 224 9.16 3.48 8.83
N LEU A 225 8.52 2.87 9.81
CA LEU A 225 7.12 3.17 10.11
C LEU A 225 7.03 4.40 11.01
N MET A 226 5.82 4.97 11.08
CA MET A 226 5.52 6.02 12.06
C MET A 226 5.87 5.54 13.47
N ASN A 227 6.42 6.42 14.30
CA ASN A 227 6.62 6.14 15.70
C ASN A 227 5.34 6.39 16.51
N ALA A 228 5.35 6.02 17.80
CA ALA A 228 4.20 6.15 18.68
C ALA A 228 3.66 7.59 18.76
N ALA A 229 4.54 8.59 18.81
CA ALA A 229 4.14 10.00 18.87
C ALA A 229 3.44 10.45 17.57
N GLU A 230 3.95 10.03 16.41
CA GLU A 230 3.34 10.32 15.10
C GLU A 230 1.97 9.65 14.93
N VAL A 231 1.82 8.40 15.39
CA VAL A 231 0.53 7.69 15.38
C VAL A 231 -0.48 8.41 16.27
N THR A 232 -0.08 8.80 17.48
CA THR A 232 -0.94 9.56 18.39
C THR A 232 -1.33 10.91 17.79
N ASP A 233 -0.40 11.60 17.13
CA ASP A 233 -0.65 12.91 16.51
C ASP A 233 -1.66 12.80 15.36
N ILE A 234 -1.48 11.86 14.42
CA ILE A 234 -2.44 11.70 13.32
C ILE A 234 -3.85 11.31 13.81
N ALA A 235 -3.93 10.49 14.87
CA ALA A 235 -5.21 10.15 15.49
C ALA A 235 -5.91 11.37 16.09
N ARG A 236 -5.17 12.29 16.75
CA ARG A 236 -5.69 13.57 17.26
C ARG A 236 -6.16 14.49 16.13
N ARG A 237 -5.46 14.47 15.00
CA ARG A 237 -5.81 15.23 13.78
C ARG A 237 -6.99 14.62 13.01
N GLY A 238 -7.56 13.51 13.49
CA GLY A 238 -8.77 12.91 12.95
C GLY A 238 -8.56 11.81 11.92
N PHE A 239 -7.31 11.43 11.62
CA PHE A 239 -7.03 10.30 10.75
C PHE A 239 -7.33 8.98 11.46
N ASP A 240 -7.79 8.01 10.69
CA ASP A 240 -8.17 6.69 11.18
C ASP A 240 -6.97 5.72 11.06
N VAL A 241 -6.59 5.05 12.16
CA VAL A 241 -5.49 4.10 12.19
C VAL A 241 -6.04 2.72 12.49
N GLN A 242 -5.82 1.76 11.60
CA GLN A 242 -6.50 0.48 11.59
C GLN A 242 -5.52 -0.71 11.40
N LEU A 243 -6.04 -1.94 11.49
CA LEU A 243 -5.28 -3.17 11.62
C LEU A 243 -4.56 -3.60 10.34
N HIS A 244 -3.26 -3.94 10.46
CA HIS A 244 -2.45 -4.54 9.40
C HIS A 244 -1.50 -5.62 9.92
N THR A 245 -1.90 -6.32 10.96
CA THR A 245 -1.14 -7.27 11.78
C THR A 245 0.08 -6.66 12.50
N HIS A 246 0.55 -7.32 13.53
CA HIS A 246 1.68 -6.79 14.31
C HIS A 246 2.98 -6.80 13.48
N ARG A 247 3.31 -7.91 12.81
CA ARG A 247 4.58 -8.11 12.06
C ARG A 247 4.41 -8.15 10.55
N HIS A 248 3.31 -7.61 10.02
CA HIS A 248 3.02 -7.60 8.59
C HIS A 248 3.04 -9.02 7.97
N ARG A 249 2.35 -9.98 8.61
CA ARG A 249 2.26 -11.37 8.13
C ARG A 249 0.94 -12.02 8.50
N THR A 250 0.54 -13.03 7.71
CA THR A 250 -0.72 -13.78 7.84
C THR A 250 -0.43 -15.28 7.99
N PRO A 251 0.03 -15.76 9.17
CA PRO A 251 0.28 -17.17 9.37
C PRO A 251 -1.00 -18.00 9.26
N ARG A 252 -0.90 -19.22 8.67
CA ARG A 252 -2.02 -20.15 8.51
C ARG A 252 -2.38 -20.92 9.78
N ASP A 253 -1.63 -20.76 10.83
CA ASP A 253 -2.00 -21.23 12.18
C ASP A 253 -2.91 -20.21 12.88
N LYS A 254 -4.10 -20.65 13.34
CA LYS A 254 -5.11 -19.79 13.97
C LYS A 254 -4.54 -19.02 15.15
N SER A 255 -3.83 -19.70 16.04
CA SER A 255 -3.29 -19.08 17.27
C SER A 255 -2.26 -18.00 16.94
N ALA A 256 -1.38 -18.28 15.97
CA ALA A 256 -0.40 -17.30 15.50
C ALA A 256 -1.06 -16.12 14.80
N PHE A 257 -2.05 -16.34 13.93
CA PHE A 257 -2.81 -15.28 13.25
C PHE A 257 -3.54 -14.40 14.26
N CYS A 258 -4.28 -15.00 15.19
CA CYS A 258 -5.01 -14.23 16.22
C CYS A 258 -4.04 -13.39 17.06
N ARG A 259 -2.88 -13.92 17.45
CA ARG A 259 -1.86 -13.13 18.15
C ARG A 259 -1.39 -11.93 17.34
N GLU A 260 -1.13 -12.08 16.05
CA GLU A 260 -0.74 -10.96 15.16
C GLU A 260 -1.79 -9.83 15.16
N VAL A 261 -3.07 -10.19 15.13
CA VAL A 261 -4.18 -9.20 15.12
C VAL A 261 -4.38 -8.58 16.50
N ILE A 262 -4.39 -9.39 17.57
CA ILE A 262 -4.63 -8.92 18.95
C ILE A 262 -3.49 -8.01 19.41
N GLU A 263 -2.22 -8.38 19.18
CA GLU A 263 -1.07 -7.55 19.52
C GLU A 263 -1.11 -6.22 18.75
N ASN A 264 -1.45 -6.26 17.45
CA ASN A 264 -1.59 -5.06 16.63
C ASN A 264 -2.68 -4.14 17.19
N ARG A 265 -3.88 -4.68 17.44
CA ARG A 265 -5.02 -3.94 17.98
C ARG A 265 -4.68 -3.26 19.31
N ARG A 266 -4.16 -4.03 20.27
CA ARG A 266 -3.82 -3.51 21.59
C ARG A 266 -2.90 -2.28 21.50
N ILE A 267 -1.85 -2.36 20.66
CA ILE A 267 -0.90 -1.25 20.48
C ILE A 267 -1.57 -0.05 19.82
N LEU A 268 -2.33 -0.25 18.76
CA LEU A 268 -2.98 0.85 18.03
C LEU A 268 -4.05 1.54 18.88
N GLU A 269 -4.86 0.77 19.60
CA GLU A 269 -5.90 1.35 20.50
C GLU A 269 -5.28 2.10 21.68
N GLU A 270 -4.17 1.60 22.24
CA GLU A 270 -3.41 2.31 23.28
C GLU A 270 -2.87 3.66 22.77
N LEU A 271 -2.34 3.70 21.54
CA LEU A 271 -1.77 4.93 20.96
C LEU A 271 -2.82 5.93 20.49
N THR A 272 -3.95 5.44 19.98
CA THR A 272 -4.97 6.30 19.34
C THR A 272 -6.13 6.65 20.26
N GLY A 273 -6.39 5.85 21.30
CA GLY A 273 -7.59 5.94 22.13
C GLY A 273 -8.89 5.60 21.39
N ARG A 274 -8.81 4.91 20.23
CA ARG A 274 -9.96 4.60 19.36
C ARG A 274 -9.98 3.12 19.01
N PRO A 275 -11.17 2.50 18.80
CA PRO A 275 -11.28 1.11 18.39
C PRO A 275 -10.63 0.86 17.02
N ALA A 276 -9.90 -0.26 16.89
CA ALA A 276 -9.35 -0.74 15.64
C ALA A 276 -10.14 -1.97 15.17
N THR A 277 -11.14 -1.75 14.31
CA THR A 277 -12.09 -2.77 13.84
C THR A 277 -12.04 -3.02 12.33
N HIS A 278 -11.23 -2.25 11.60
CA HIS A 278 -11.03 -2.43 10.17
C HIS A 278 -9.67 -3.06 9.91
N PHE A 279 -9.60 -4.02 8.99
CA PHE A 279 -8.40 -4.81 8.72
C PHE A 279 -7.98 -4.69 7.25
N CYS A 280 -6.69 -4.76 6.99
CA CYS A 280 -6.14 -4.97 5.65
C CYS A 280 -5.22 -6.19 5.67
N TYR A 281 -5.39 -7.07 4.68
CA TYR A 281 -4.54 -8.25 4.54
C TYR A 281 -3.12 -7.87 4.10
N PRO A 282 -2.07 -8.10 4.91
CA PRO A 282 -0.68 -7.87 4.52
C PRO A 282 -0.31 -8.54 3.21
N GLY A 283 0.33 -7.77 2.31
CA GLY A 283 0.72 -8.26 0.99
C GLY A 283 -0.42 -8.71 0.08
N GLY A 284 -1.68 -8.43 0.44
CA GLY A 284 -2.85 -8.92 -0.29
C GLY A 284 -3.09 -10.43 -0.12
N ASP A 285 -2.44 -11.05 0.85
CA ASP A 285 -2.51 -12.49 1.11
C ASP A 285 -3.84 -12.87 1.80
N VAL A 286 -4.82 -13.15 0.98
CA VAL A 286 -6.19 -13.50 1.39
C VAL A 286 -6.40 -15.01 1.29
N ASP A 287 -6.74 -15.62 2.43
CA ASP A 287 -7.14 -17.02 2.50
C ASP A 287 -8.52 -17.13 3.16
N PRO A 288 -9.45 -17.94 2.63
CA PRO A 288 -10.75 -18.16 3.26
C PRO A 288 -10.71 -18.62 4.72
N ILE A 289 -9.63 -19.27 5.15
CA ILE A 289 -9.46 -19.71 6.54
C ILE A 289 -9.39 -18.53 7.53
N PHE A 290 -9.00 -17.33 7.09
CA PHE A 290 -8.93 -16.15 7.94
C PHE A 290 -10.30 -15.56 8.27
N LEU A 291 -11.31 -15.77 7.44
CA LEU A 291 -12.61 -15.13 7.59
C LEU A 291 -13.32 -15.47 8.92
N PRO A 292 -13.43 -16.76 9.33
CA PRO A 292 -14.00 -17.08 10.63
C PRO A 292 -13.17 -16.50 11.79
N TRP A 293 -11.84 -16.48 11.67
CA TRP A 293 -10.98 -15.94 12.74
C TRP A 293 -11.12 -14.43 12.90
N LEU A 294 -11.24 -13.69 11.78
CA LEU A 294 -11.50 -12.25 11.82
C LEU A 294 -12.87 -11.92 12.39
N ARG A 295 -13.90 -12.77 12.14
CA ARG A 295 -15.24 -12.61 12.77
C ARG A 295 -15.17 -12.85 14.27
N GLU A 296 -14.47 -13.89 14.73
CA GLU A 296 -14.26 -14.15 16.16
C GLU A 296 -13.50 -13.01 16.85
N LEU A 297 -12.63 -12.31 16.11
CA LEU A 297 -11.91 -11.13 16.59
C LEU A 297 -12.72 -9.83 16.42
N GLU A 298 -14.00 -9.90 16.07
CA GLU A 298 -14.92 -8.75 15.93
C GLU A 298 -14.38 -7.69 14.92
N VAL A 299 -13.72 -8.16 13.85
CA VAL A 299 -13.33 -7.28 12.75
C VAL A 299 -14.57 -6.97 11.91
N GLU A 300 -14.91 -5.68 11.79
CA GLU A 300 -16.09 -5.22 11.05
C GLU A 300 -15.91 -5.29 9.55
N THR A 301 -14.74 -4.88 9.06
CA THR A 301 -14.42 -4.92 7.62
C THR A 301 -12.97 -5.31 7.38
N ALA A 302 -12.73 -5.98 6.24
CA ALA A 302 -11.36 -6.17 5.76
C ALA A 302 -11.27 -5.85 4.27
N THR A 303 -10.15 -5.23 3.87
CA THR A 303 -9.89 -4.81 2.50
C THR A 303 -8.80 -5.65 1.87
N THR A 304 -8.95 -5.92 0.56
CA THR A 304 -8.00 -6.71 -0.22
C THR A 304 -7.39 -5.87 -1.33
N THR A 305 -6.26 -6.31 -1.88
CA THR A 305 -5.67 -5.76 -3.10
C THR A 305 -6.10 -6.52 -4.36
N ARG A 306 -6.96 -7.54 -4.22
CA ARG A 306 -7.52 -8.24 -5.38
C ARG A 306 -8.37 -7.25 -6.19
N VAL A 307 -8.07 -7.15 -7.48
CA VAL A 307 -8.79 -6.27 -8.40
C VAL A 307 -10.16 -6.89 -8.68
N GLY A 308 -11.14 -6.54 -7.85
CA GLY A 308 -12.52 -7.07 -7.96
C GLY A 308 -13.55 -6.01 -8.35
N GLY A 309 -13.13 -4.79 -8.64
CA GLY A 309 -14.04 -3.69 -8.97
C GLY A 309 -14.33 -2.76 -7.79
N LEU A 310 -15.52 -2.14 -7.79
CA LEU A 310 -15.98 -1.30 -6.70
C LEU A 310 -16.70 -2.13 -5.65
N ALA A 311 -16.55 -1.77 -4.38
CA ALA A 311 -17.27 -2.43 -3.30
C ALA A 311 -18.79 -2.19 -3.40
N ARG A 312 -19.57 -3.19 -3.00
CA ARG A 312 -21.03 -3.22 -3.04
C ARG A 312 -21.59 -3.78 -1.73
N ALA A 313 -22.85 -3.49 -1.46
CA ALA A 313 -23.53 -3.96 -0.24
C ALA A 313 -23.52 -5.48 -0.07
N GLU A 314 -23.56 -6.23 -1.20
CA GLU A 314 -23.57 -7.69 -1.22
C GLU A 314 -22.22 -8.36 -1.00
N HIS A 315 -21.11 -7.60 -1.05
CA HIS A 315 -19.79 -8.15 -0.75
C HIS A 315 -19.70 -8.56 0.73
N ASP A 316 -18.99 -9.68 0.99
CA ASP A 316 -18.56 -9.97 2.35
C ASP A 316 -17.76 -8.77 2.89
N PRO A 317 -18.11 -8.23 4.08
CA PRO A 317 -17.40 -7.09 4.65
C PRO A 317 -15.92 -7.37 4.87
N LEU A 318 -15.53 -8.63 5.01
CA LEU A 318 -14.14 -9.04 5.18
C LEU A 318 -13.38 -9.24 3.85
N LEU A 319 -13.99 -8.92 2.71
CA LEU A 319 -13.42 -9.08 1.36
C LEU A 319 -13.69 -7.87 0.46
N LEU A 320 -13.62 -6.66 1.02
CA LEU A 320 -13.89 -5.45 0.25
C LEU A 320 -12.78 -5.19 -0.77
N PRO A 321 -13.08 -5.09 -2.07
CA PRO A 321 -12.08 -4.82 -3.09
C PRO A 321 -11.58 -3.39 -3.03
N ARG A 322 -10.30 -3.20 -3.38
CA ARG A 322 -9.68 -1.88 -3.52
C ARG A 322 -9.07 -1.71 -4.91
N TYR A 323 -8.90 -0.47 -5.30
CA TYR A 323 -8.10 -0.09 -6.44
C TYR A 323 -6.77 0.50 -5.96
N THR A 324 -5.67 -0.19 -6.24
CA THR A 324 -4.32 0.32 -5.96
C THR A 324 -3.90 1.26 -7.08
N ASP A 325 -3.75 2.54 -6.76
CA ASP A 325 -3.25 3.57 -7.68
C ASP A 325 -1.74 3.73 -7.50
N THR A 326 -0.99 3.72 -8.59
CA THR A 326 0.47 3.68 -8.60
C THR A 326 1.05 4.65 -9.62
N MET A 327 2.34 4.97 -9.52
CA MET A 327 3.03 5.87 -10.46
C MET A 327 2.89 5.44 -11.93
N GLY A 328 2.71 4.15 -12.19
CA GLY A 328 2.51 3.63 -13.55
C GLY A 328 1.12 3.87 -14.14
N GLN A 329 0.18 4.46 -13.39
CA GLN A 329 -1.21 4.66 -13.83
C GLN A 329 -1.43 6.07 -14.39
N SER A 330 -1.98 6.15 -15.62
CA SER A 330 -2.34 7.42 -16.25
C SER A 330 -3.54 8.08 -15.56
N GLU A 331 -3.68 9.41 -15.73
CA GLU A 331 -4.85 10.14 -15.21
C GLU A 331 -6.17 9.62 -15.79
N VAL A 332 -6.22 9.35 -17.10
CA VAL A 332 -7.44 8.83 -17.72
C VAL A 332 -7.82 7.45 -17.22
N TRP A 333 -6.83 6.62 -16.86
CA TRP A 333 -7.09 5.32 -16.23
C TRP A 333 -7.63 5.50 -14.82
N PHE A 334 -7.04 6.40 -14.02
CA PHE A 334 -7.54 6.76 -12.70
C PHE A 334 -8.98 7.30 -12.76
N GLU A 335 -9.27 8.26 -13.63
CA GLU A 335 -10.62 8.80 -13.85
C GLU A 335 -11.62 7.72 -14.29
N SER A 336 -11.16 6.73 -15.05
CA SER A 336 -12.00 5.60 -15.44
C SER A 336 -12.43 4.75 -14.23
N TRP A 337 -11.54 4.55 -13.25
CA TRP A 337 -11.86 3.88 -12.00
C TRP A 337 -12.80 4.73 -11.12
N LEU A 338 -12.55 6.01 -11.01
CA LEU A 338 -13.42 6.94 -10.29
C LEU A 338 -14.85 6.87 -10.83
N SER A 339 -15.01 6.88 -12.16
CA SER A 339 -16.33 6.78 -12.78
C SER A 339 -16.97 5.39 -12.66
N GLY A 340 -16.18 4.36 -12.43
CA GLY A 340 -16.58 2.96 -12.46
C GLY A 340 -16.38 2.26 -13.80
N ALA A 341 -16.08 3.00 -14.89
CA ALA A 341 -15.81 2.42 -16.19
C ALA A 341 -14.59 1.47 -16.15
N GLY A 342 -13.55 1.81 -15.39
CA GLY A 342 -12.36 0.98 -15.21
C GLY A 342 -12.67 -0.42 -14.71
N ALA A 343 -13.61 -0.57 -13.78
CA ALA A 343 -14.04 -1.87 -13.28
C ALA A 343 -14.75 -2.73 -14.33
N ILE A 344 -15.44 -2.12 -15.29
CA ILE A 344 -16.09 -2.83 -16.41
C ILE A 344 -15.03 -3.38 -17.36
N PHE A 345 -14.02 -2.59 -17.68
CA PHE A 345 -12.94 -2.99 -18.58
C PHE A 345 -11.97 -4.01 -17.96
N SER A 346 -11.77 -3.97 -16.64
CA SER A 346 -10.87 -4.90 -15.93
C SER A 346 -11.40 -6.32 -15.80
N ARG A 347 -12.72 -6.54 -15.87
CA ARG A 347 -13.36 -7.86 -15.77
C ARG A 347 -13.01 -8.83 -16.91
N ARG A 348 -12.30 -8.36 -17.94
CA ARG A 348 -11.87 -9.18 -19.10
C ARG A 348 -10.45 -9.74 -18.98
N ALA A 349 -9.71 -9.42 -17.94
CA ALA A 349 -8.43 -10.08 -17.69
C ALA A 349 -8.68 -11.36 -16.86
N PRO A 350 -8.25 -12.54 -17.34
CA PRO A 350 -8.40 -13.78 -16.57
C PRO A 350 -7.63 -13.64 -15.26
N GLU A 351 -8.27 -13.99 -14.15
CA GLU A 351 -7.61 -14.19 -12.88
C GLU A 351 -6.50 -15.22 -13.09
N ARG A 352 -5.24 -14.83 -12.96
CA ARG A 352 -4.17 -15.80 -12.81
C ARG A 352 -4.25 -16.29 -11.37
N ALA A 353 -4.63 -17.57 -11.26
CA ALA A 353 -4.62 -18.35 -10.04
C ALA A 353 -3.23 -18.43 -9.43
#